data_42914fc0d266327ffa92051c93efa7f1
#
_entry.id   42914fc0d266327ffa92051c93efa7f1
#
_cell.length_a   1.000
_cell.length_b   1.000
_cell.length_c   1.000
_cell.angle_alpha   90.00
_cell.angle_beta   90.00
_cell.angle_gamma   90.00
#
_symmetry.space_group_name_H-M   'P 1'
#
loop_
_entity.id
_entity.type
_entity.pdbx_description
1 polymer ?
#
loop_
_entity_poly.entity_id
_entity_poly.type
_entity_poly.pdbx_seq_one_letter_code
_entity_poly.pdbx_strand_id
1 'polypeptide(L)'
;MKGSIGVLSFLLIFWTGSLTGQNLTSDQLIYLNNTVNTICNDTILSNSNWQSLKTAIEDKRIVLLGEPNHGSKEIFKLRNDLIRFLHNNAGFNTVLFESGIGELVAIDIDRSNLTDAQMTHGFFGSWRTSEFRDLMGYIKSSGMSIAGFDVQRTGSTFEPWLNTLASNKMLDIVHYKTLEDRYGLLQRKLTTRNIVYDSVYTTTQDLVKDYQHVYELMVKSRPVDTSKMFVLVLRTIVNRVIYLQYMLQFVKDGDWHSRWAARDLAMAENIKWLKEYIFKNEKLIVVAHNFHVARDNPNEQVMGAILAQAYSTPMYTVGVFAGTGEYADNTGNRIKMAPPDSTTLDIKHVIGSLPGFVGFLDVPKIKDETNDWLYRNITINDSFIDLAGSNSMVLAKQFDGLLFIKMISMPEP
;
A
#
# COMPACT_ATOMS: atom_id res chain seq x y z
N MET A 1 39.52 -76.40 5.23
CA MET A 1 38.71 -75.26 5.64
C MET A 1 38.67 -74.23 4.48
N LYS A 2 37.55 -74.13 3.78
CA LYS A 2 37.39 -73.25 2.65
C LYS A 2 36.63 -72.01 3.17
N GLY A 3 37.29 -70.84 3.16
CA GLY A 3 36.67 -69.59 3.51
C GLY A 3 36.03 -68.93 2.27
N SER A 4 34.70 -68.68 2.30
CA SER A 4 33.96 -67.95 1.27
C SER A 4 34.07 -66.47 1.53
N ILE A 5 34.60 -65.69 0.58
CA ILE A 5 34.60 -64.27 0.59
C ILE A 5 33.25 -63.79 -0.05
N GLY A 6 32.39 -63.25 0.78
CA GLY A 6 31.16 -62.59 0.30
C GLY A 6 31.48 -61.18 -0.22
N VAL A 7 31.21 -60.97 -1.50
CA VAL A 7 31.28 -59.64 -2.13
C VAL A 7 29.99 -58.92 -1.83
N LEU A 8 30.06 -57.86 -1.00
CA LEU A 8 28.96 -56.95 -0.73
C LEU A 8 28.92 -55.91 -1.86
N SER A 9 27.97 -56.04 -2.80
CA SER A 9 27.71 -55.03 -3.82
C SER A 9 26.92 -53.88 -3.20
N PHE A 10 27.55 -52.73 -3.03
CA PHE A 10 26.87 -51.47 -2.69
C PHE A 10 26.20 -50.92 -3.97
N LEU A 11 24.86 -50.99 -4.03
CA LEU A 11 24.08 -50.25 -4.99
C LEU A 11 24.08 -48.76 -4.54
N LEU A 12 24.84 -47.93 -5.22
CA LEU A 12 24.75 -46.49 -5.18
C LEU A 12 23.49 -46.08 -5.96
N ILE A 13 22.39 -45.86 -5.25
CA ILE A 13 21.22 -45.20 -5.81
C ILE A 13 21.59 -43.72 -5.97
N PHE A 14 21.95 -43.30 -7.18
CA PHE A 14 21.99 -41.91 -7.55
C PHE A 14 20.56 -41.37 -7.54
N TRP A 15 20.23 -40.68 -6.45
CA TRP A 15 19.03 -39.84 -6.41
C TRP A 15 19.29 -38.62 -7.30
N THR A 16 18.94 -38.70 -8.60
CA THR A 16 18.84 -37.55 -9.47
C THR A 16 17.61 -36.77 -9.01
N GLY A 17 17.74 -36.03 -7.93
CA GLY A 17 16.80 -34.99 -7.59
C GLY A 17 16.77 -34.01 -8.76
N SER A 18 15.71 -34.02 -9.53
CA SER A 18 15.46 -33.03 -10.55
C SER A 18 15.51 -31.67 -9.88
N LEU A 19 16.52 -30.87 -10.20
CA LEU A 19 16.56 -29.42 -9.95
C LEU A 19 15.49 -28.72 -10.83
N THR A 20 14.22 -29.13 -10.67
CA THR A 20 13.08 -28.52 -11.34
C THR A 20 12.53 -27.42 -10.44
N GLY A 21 13.02 -26.21 -10.58
CA GLY A 21 12.46 -25.13 -9.79
C GLY A 21 12.96 -23.72 -10.07
N GLN A 22 14.08 -23.58 -10.77
CA GLN A 22 14.74 -22.27 -10.90
C GLN A 22 14.17 -21.37 -12.01
N ASN A 23 13.51 -21.92 -13.04
CA ASN A 23 12.96 -21.18 -14.17
C ASN A 23 11.59 -21.70 -14.56
N LEU A 24 10.83 -20.89 -15.29
CA LEU A 24 9.61 -21.32 -15.94
C LEU A 24 9.93 -22.36 -17.02
N THR A 25 9.05 -23.36 -17.19
CA THR A 25 9.13 -24.31 -18.29
C THR A 25 8.81 -23.60 -19.64
N SER A 26 9.12 -24.25 -20.74
CA SER A 26 8.78 -23.71 -22.08
C SER A 26 7.28 -23.43 -22.22
N ASP A 27 6.42 -24.32 -21.72
CA ASP A 27 4.97 -24.16 -21.80
C ASP A 27 4.47 -23.02 -20.92
N GLN A 28 5.06 -22.83 -19.73
CA GLN A 28 4.79 -21.69 -18.85
C GLN A 28 5.23 -20.36 -19.47
N LEU A 29 6.39 -20.34 -20.18
CA LEU A 29 6.84 -19.16 -20.91
C LEU A 29 5.92 -18.83 -22.10
N ILE A 30 5.46 -19.84 -22.83
CA ILE A 30 4.49 -19.67 -23.91
C ILE A 30 3.18 -19.12 -23.35
N TYR A 31 2.68 -19.70 -22.25
CA TYR A 31 1.49 -19.22 -21.56
C TYR A 31 1.64 -17.75 -21.14
N LEU A 32 2.73 -17.42 -20.46
CA LEU A 32 3.03 -16.06 -19.97
C LEU A 32 3.03 -15.05 -21.13
N ASN A 33 3.70 -15.36 -22.23
CA ASN A 33 3.79 -14.48 -23.41
C ASN A 33 2.45 -14.30 -24.12
N ASN A 34 1.55 -15.27 -24.04
CA ASN A 34 0.23 -15.22 -24.66
C ASN A 34 -0.82 -14.55 -23.78
N THR A 35 -0.65 -14.57 -22.45
CA THR A 35 -1.66 -14.09 -21.49
C THR A 35 -1.32 -12.72 -20.86
N VAL A 36 -0.02 -12.39 -20.74
CA VAL A 36 0.37 -11.07 -20.27
C VAL A 36 0.10 -10.03 -21.36
N ASN A 37 -0.81 -9.14 -21.04
CA ASN A 37 -1.13 -8.01 -21.91
C ASN A 37 -0.04 -6.94 -21.77
N THR A 38 0.65 -6.62 -22.85
CA THR A 38 1.58 -5.50 -22.87
C THR A 38 0.82 -4.19 -22.71
N ILE A 39 1.10 -3.48 -21.62
CA ILE A 39 0.53 -2.16 -21.33
C ILE A 39 1.35 -1.08 -22.04
N CYS A 40 2.67 -1.20 -22.00
CA CYS A 40 3.59 -0.28 -22.67
C CYS A 40 4.86 -1.02 -23.13
N ASN A 41 5.39 -0.64 -24.30
CA ASN A 41 6.59 -1.25 -24.86
C ASN A 41 7.90 -0.53 -24.47
N ASP A 42 7.81 0.71 -24.03
CA ASP A 42 8.96 1.56 -23.69
C ASP A 42 8.81 2.22 -22.31
N THR A 43 9.77 3.01 -21.92
CA THR A 43 9.76 3.77 -20.65
C THR A 43 8.83 5.00 -20.69
N ILE A 44 8.27 5.32 -21.87
CA ILE A 44 7.36 6.45 -22.06
C ILE A 44 5.93 5.93 -21.98
N LEU A 45 5.32 6.05 -20.82
CA LEU A 45 3.98 5.50 -20.53
C LEU A 45 2.82 6.23 -21.23
N SER A 46 3.10 7.17 -22.15
CA SER A 46 2.09 7.98 -22.84
C SER A 46 1.13 7.19 -23.75
N ASN A 47 1.52 5.99 -24.16
CA ASN A 47 0.74 5.11 -25.04
C ASN A 47 0.26 3.84 -24.32
N SER A 48 0.05 3.91 -23.01
CA SER A 48 -0.36 2.75 -22.21
C SER A 48 -1.72 2.23 -22.63
N ASN A 49 -1.84 0.92 -22.77
CA ASN A 49 -3.09 0.24 -23.09
C ASN A 49 -3.66 -0.49 -21.88
N TRP A 50 -4.61 0.13 -21.21
CA TRP A 50 -5.26 -0.40 -20.01
C TRP A 50 -6.54 -1.20 -20.28
N GLN A 51 -6.85 -1.55 -21.53
CA GLN A 51 -8.12 -2.19 -21.86
C GLN A 51 -8.32 -3.55 -21.18
N SER A 52 -7.26 -4.35 -21.05
CA SER A 52 -7.32 -5.66 -20.36
C SER A 52 -7.65 -5.51 -18.87
N LEU A 53 -7.01 -4.54 -18.19
CA LEU A 53 -7.35 -4.24 -16.80
C LEU A 53 -8.78 -3.68 -16.68
N LYS A 54 -9.22 -2.81 -17.59
CA LYS A 54 -10.59 -2.30 -17.59
C LYS A 54 -11.61 -3.43 -17.65
N THR A 55 -11.38 -4.43 -18.50
CA THR A 55 -12.23 -5.63 -18.60
C THR A 55 -12.25 -6.42 -17.29
N ALA A 56 -11.09 -6.63 -16.67
CA ALA A 56 -10.98 -7.37 -15.41
C ALA A 56 -11.71 -6.69 -14.23
N ILE A 57 -11.88 -5.36 -14.29
CA ILE A 57 -12.52 -4.58 -13.21
C ILE A 57 -13.89 -4.01 -13.55
N GLU A 58 -14.50 -4.43 -14.64
CA GLU A 58 -15.75 -3.83 -15.17
C GLU A 58 -16.87 -3.78 -14.12
N ASP A 59 -17.04 -4.86 -13.36
CA ASP A 59 -18.05 -5.01 -12.30
C ASP A 59 -17.55 -4.53 -10.93
N LYS A 60 -16.29 -4.08 -10.80
CA LYS A 60 -15.67 -3.75 -9.54
C LYS A 60 -15.97 -2.32 -9.09
N ARG A 61 -16.03 -2.16 -7.78
CA ARG A 61 -16.28 -0.87 -7.14
C ARG A 61 -15.10 -0.38 -6.29
N ILE A 62 -14.18 -1.28 -5.98
CA ILE A 62 -12.97 -1.00 -5.20
C ILE A 62 -11.79 -1.65 -5.92
N VAL A 63 -10.79 -0.86 -6.30
CA VAL A 63 -9.54 -1.34 -6.87
C VAL A 63 -8.41 -0.98 -5.91
N LEU A 64 -7.72 -1.99 -5.37
CA LEU A 64 -6.52 -1.81 -4.57
C LEU A 64 -5.32 -1.86 -5.50
N LEU A 65 -4.52 -0.81 -5.50
CA LEU A 65 -3.27 -0.69 -6.26
C LEU A 65 -2.09 -0.79 -5.32
N GLY A 66 -1.33 -1.86 -5.45
CA GLY A 66 -0.09 -2.05 -4.73
C GLY A 66 1.05 -1.20 -5.28
N GLU A 67 2.10 -1.06 -4.49
CA GLU A 67 3.42 -0.60 -4.93
C GLU A 67 4.52 -1.38 -4.18
N PRO A 68 5.63 -1.73 -4.84
CA PRO A 68 6.70 -2.51 -4.21
C PRO A 68 7.60 -1.68 -3.30
N ASN A 69 7.63 -0.35 -3.49
CA ASN A 69 8.37 0.62 -2.68
C ASN A 69 7.79 2.02 -2.91
N HIS A 70 8.15 2.96 -2.04
CA HIS A 70 7.63 4.33 -2.07
C HIS A 70 8.52 5.32 -2.86
N GLY A 71 9.51 4.85 -3.60
CA GLY A 71 10.51 5.73 -4.20
C GLY A 71 10.98 5.33 -5.59
N SER A 72 10.05 5.02 -6.52
CA SER A 72 10.37 4.67 -7.91
C SER A 72 9.64 5.54 -8.91
N LYS A 73 10.39 6.16 -9.83
CA LYS A 73 9.89 7.04 -10.88
C LYS A 73 8.84 6.37 -11.76
N GLU A 74 9.17 5.20 -12.30
CA GLU A 74 8.30 4.48 -13.24
C GLU A 74 7.03 3.97 -12.54
N ILE A 75 7.12 3.58 -11.26
CA ILE A 75 5.96 3.17 -10.47
C ILE A 75 5.02 4.36 -10.24
N PHE A 76 5.55 5.53 -9.89
CA PHE A 76 4.74 6.74 -9.78
C PHE A 76 4.06 7.09 -11.10
N LYS A 77 4.80 7.09 -12.22
CA LYS A 77 4.25 7.37 -13.55
C LYS A 77 3.18 6.36 -13.96
N LEU A 78 3.43 5.06 -13.76
CA LEU A 78 2.48 3.99 -14.06
C LEU A 78 1.20 4.14 -13.26
N ARG A 79 1.31 4.39 -11.97
CA ARG A 79 0.17 4.64 -11.08
C ARG A 79 -0.63 5.87 -11.51
N ASN A 80 0.06 6.97 -11.82
CA ASN A 80 -0.60 8.21 -12.27
C ASN A 80 -1.37 7.99 -13.57
N ASP A 81 -0.78 7.31 -14.54
CA ASP A 81 -1.41 6.98 -15.81
C ASP A 81 -2.63 6.07 -15.59
N LEU A 82 -2.49 5.05 -14.74
CA LEU A 82 -3.58 4.14 -14.40
C LEU A 82 -4.73 4.88 -13.68
N ILE A 83 -4.45 5.75 -12.71
CA ILE A 83 -5.48 6.54 -12.01
C ILE A 83 -6.23 7.42 -13.00
N ARG A 84 -5.54 8.10 -13.92
CA ARG A 84 -6.16 8.90 -14.98
C ARG A 84 -7.04 8.05 -15.89
N PHE A 85 -6.56 6.88 -16.28
CA PHE A 85 -7.32 5.95 -17.10
C PHE A 85 -8.60 5.46 -16.39
N LEU A 86 -8.49 5.04 -15.13
CA LEU A 86 -9.63 4.57 -14.35
C LEU A 86 -10.67 5.67 -14.12
N HIS A 87 -10.23 6.89 -13.90
CA HIS A 87 -11.13 8.05 -13.81
C HIS A 87 -11.85 8.29 -15.12
N ASN A 88 -11.11 8.46 -16.22
CA ASN A 88 -11.69 8.86 -17.50
C ASN A 88 -12.52 7.76 -18.18
N ASN A 89 -12.23 6.47 -17.91
CA ASN A 89 -12.77 5.34 -18.70
C ASN A 89 -13.54 4.30 -17.89
N ALA A 90 -13.49 4.33 -16.54
CA ALA A 90 -14.10 3.32 -15.70
C ALA A 90 -14.93 3.88 -14.53
N GLY A 91 -15.04 5.22 -14.43
CA GLY A 91 -15.89 5.92 -13.46
C GLY A 91 -15.38 5.88 -12.02
N PHE A 92 -14.07 5.78 -11.81
CA PHE A 92 -13.46 5.89 -10.49
C PHE A 92 -13.15 7.36 -10.18
N ASN A 93 -13.94 7.98 -9.30
CA ASN A 93 -13.84 9.43 -9.03
C ASN A 93 -13.14 9.73 -7.69
N THR A 94 -12.74 8.72 -6.94
CA THR A 94 -12.15 8.89 -5.61
C THR A 94 -10.89 8.04 -5.48
N VAL A 95 -9.80 8.66 -5.01
CA VAL A 95 -8.55 7.96 -4.66
C VAL A 95 -8.31 8.06 -3.16
N LEU A 96 -8.14 6.91 -2.53
CA LEU A 96 -7.72 6.79 -1.14
C LEU A 96 -6.23 6.45 -1.09
N PHE A 97 -5.46 7.19 -0.29
CA PHE A 97 -4.02 6.99 -0.17
C PHE A 97 -3.62 6.51 1.23
N GLU A 98 -2.53 5.75 1.31
CA GLU A 98 -1.85 5.39 2.56
C GLU A 98 -1.24 6.65 3.21
N SER A 99 -2.12 7.49 3.73
CA SER A 99 -1.80 8.77 4.36
C SER A 99 -2.86 9.12 5.41
N GLY A 100 -2.51 9.99 6.33
CA GLY A 100 -3.41 10.37 7.42
C GLY A 100 -4.72 11.00 6.93
N ILE A 101 -5.85 10.61 7.54
CA ILE A 101 -7.16 11.16 7.18
C ILE A 101 -7.16 12.68 7.31
N GLY A 102 -6.72 13.22 8.44
CA GLY A 102 -6.72 14.66 8.71
C GLY A 102 -5.91 15.45 7.68
N GLU A 103 -4.73 14.94 7.33
CA GLU A 103 -3.83 15.58 6.36
C GLU A 103 -4.46 15.69 4.98
N LEU A 104 -5.11 14.61 4.50
CA LEU A 104 -5.72 14.62 3.17
C LEU A 104 -7.10 15.29 3.15
N VAL A 105 -7.84 15.31 4.25
CA VAL A 105 -9.05 16.12 4.39
C VAL A 105 -8.73 17.61 4.18
N ALA A 106 -7.67 18.08 4.82
CA ALA A 106 -7.23 19.47 4.67
C ALA A 106 -6.93 19.81 3.21
N ILE A 107 -6.22 18.91 2.50
CA ILE A 107 -5.92 19.08 1.08
C ILE A 107 -7.19 19.03 0.22
N ASP A 108 -8.06 18.04 0.44
CA ASP A 108 -9.27 17.87 -0.38
C ASP A 108 -10.22 19.08 -0.31
N ILE A 109 -10.34 19.67 0.87
CA ILE A 109 -11.23 20.82 1.10
C ILE A 109 -10.61 22.12 0.61
N ASP A 110 -9.31 22.33 0.84
CA ASP A 110 -8.62 23.59 0.52
C ASP A 110 -7.87 23.57 -0.82
N ARG A 111 -8.07 22.54 -1.64
CA ARG A 111 -7.31 22.28 -2.87
C ARG A 111 -7.28 23.44 -3.87
N SER A 112 -8.34 24.26 -3.92
CA SER A 112 -8.40 25.41 -4.82
C SER A 112 -7.34 26.48 -4.48
N ASN A 113 -6.96 26.57 -3.22
CA ASN A 113 -6.00 27.55 -2.70
C ASN A 113 -4.56 27.01 -2.65
N LEU A 114 -4.39 25.69 -2.84
CA LEU A 114 -3.08 25.03 -2.76
C LEU A 114 -2.44 24.93 -4.15
N THR A 115 -1.12 25.08 -4.23
CA THR A 115 -0.35 24.65 -5.39
C THR A 115 -0.23 23.13 -5.41
N ASP A 116 0.09 22.53 -6.56
CA ASP A 116 0.28 21.10 -6.71
C ASP A 116 1.39 20.58 -5.77
N ALA A 117 2.45 21.36 -5.57
CA ALA A 117 3.51 21.05 -4.61
C ALA A 117 3.00 21.08 -3.15
N GLN A 118 2.18 22.07 -2.79
CA GLN A 118 1.60 22.13 -1.44
C GLN A 118 0.67 20.94 -1.16
N MET A 119 -0.05 20.45 -2.16
CA MET A 119 -0.89 19.26 -2.02
C MET A 119 -0.08 18.01 -1.63
N THR A 120 1.20 17.92 -2.01
CA THR A 120 2.05 16.78 -1.61
C THR A 120 2.45 16.81 -0.13
N HIS A 121 2.27 17.93 0.58
CA HIS A 121 2.69 18.09 1.98
C HIS A 121 1.85 17.29 2.98
N GLY A 122 0.71 16.74 2.58
CA GLY A 122 -0.10 15.81 3.39
C GLY A 122 0.41 14.37 3.38
N PHE A 123 1.39 14.06 2.55
CA PHE A 123 1.93 12.72 2.34
C PHE A 123 3.29 12.53 3.01
N PHE A 124 3.76 11.28 3.05
CA PHE A 124 5.14 10.97 3.45
C PHE A 124 6.17 11.72 2.58
N GLY A 125 7.33 12.01 3.14
CA GLY A 125 8.38 12.74 2.44
C GLY A 125 8.85 12.08 1.14
N SER A 126 8.89 10.76 1.10
CA SER A 126 9.23 9.95 -0.08
C SER A 126 8.28 10.14 -1.28
N TRP A 127 7.06 10.66 -1.04
CA TRP A 127 6.08 10.93 -2.10
C TRP A 127 6.14 12.36 -2.65
N ARG A 128 7.03 13.22 -2.15
CA ARG A 128 7.16 14.61 -2.60
C ARG A 128 8.05 14.71 -3.83
N THR A 129 7.67 14.03 -4.91
CA THR A 129 8.41 13.93 -6.18
C THR A 129 7.72 14.71 -7.27
N SER A 130 8.41 14.98 -8.38
CA SER A 130 7.83 15.66 -9.55
C SER A 130 6.68 14.84 -10.15
N GLU A 131 6.83 13.52 -10.20
CA GLU A 131 5.80 12.63 -10.71
C GLU A 131 4.53 12.67 -9.85
N PHE A 132 4.68 12.74 -8.53
CA PHE A 132 3.52 12.81 -7.65
C PHE A 132 2.86 14.19 -7.65
N ARG A 133 3.64 15.27 -7.81
CA ARG A 133 3.08 16.62 -8.06
C ARG A 133 2.21 16.66 -9.31
N ASP A 134 2.64 15.99 -10.39
CA ASP A 134 1.84 15.87 -11.62
C ASP A 134 0.48 15.18 -11.38
N LEU A 135 0.44 14.16 -10.53
CA LEU A 135 -0.83 13.53 -10.13
C LEU A 135 -1.70 14.52 -9.33
N MET A 136 -1.12 15.27 -8.40
CA MET A 136 -1.87 16.26 -7.61
C MET A 136 -2.46 17.36 -8.49
N GLY A 137 -1.72 17.83 -9.49
CA GLY A 137 -2.22 18.78 -10.52
C GLY A 137 -3.41 18.22 -11.30
N TYR A 138 -3.34 16.95 -11.71
CA TYR A 138 -4.44 16.25 -12.36
C TYR A 138 -5.66 16.12 -11.44
N ILE A 139 -5.49 15.65 -10.21
CA ILE A 139 -6.57 15.51 -9.22
C ILE A 139 -7.25 16.85 -8.96
N LYS A 140 -6.47 17.94 -8.85
CA LYS A 140 -6.99 19.30 -8.67
C LYS A 140 -7.86 19.73 -9.85
N SER A 141 -7.37 19.54 -11.08
CA SER A 141 -8.05 19.99 -12.30
C SER A 141 -9.24 19.12 -12.69
N SER A 142 -9.20 17.84 -12.43
CA SER A 142 -10.26 16.88 -12.78
C SER A 142 -11.43 16.85 -11.79
N GLY A 143 -11.24 17.38 -10.59
CA GLY A 143 -12.23 17.33 -9.52
C GLY A 143 -12.37 15.97 -8.83
N MET A 144 -11.45 15.02 -9.05
CA MET A 144 -11.42 13.77 -8.29
C MET A 144 -11.32 14.05 -6.80
N SER A 145 -12.02 13.30 -5.97
CA SER A 145 -11.89 13.35 -4.51
C SER A 145 -10.69 12.56 -4.05
N ILE A 146 -10.04 13.04 -2.99
CA ILE A 146 -9.01 12.28 -2.27
C ILE A 146 -9.34 12.15 -0.79
N ALA A 147 -8.85 11.06 -0.16
CA ALA A 147 -8.83 10.94 1.29
C ALA A 147 -7.65 10.06 1.72
N GLY A 148 -7.20 10.24 2.95
CA GLY A 148 -6.30 9.33 3.62
C GLY A 148 -7.06 8.24 4.36
N PHE A 149 -6.39 7.11 4.58
CA PHE A 149 -6.95 6.04 5.42
C PHE A 149 -5.99 5.55 6.50
N ASP A 150 -4.76 6.04 6.55
CA ASP A 150 -3.80 5.69 7.60
C ASP A 150 -4.17 6.39 8.92
N VAL A 151 -3.91 5.72 10.02
CA VAL A 151 -4.02 6.28 11.37
C VAL A 151 -2.80 7.14 11.74
N GLN A 152 -1.69 6.99 11.02
CA GLN A 152 -0.49 7.78 11.21
C GLN A 152 -0.67 9.20 10.66
N ARG A 153 -0.13 10.19 11.37
CA ARG A 153 0.09 11.51 10.80
C ARG A 153 1.25 11.45 9.81
N THR A 154 1.00 11.74 8.55
CA THR A 154 1.97 11.58 7.46
C THR A 154 2.59 12.89 6.99
N GLY A 155 1.91 14.00 7.21
CA GLY A 155 2.33 15.31 6.74
C GLY A 155 2.08 16.43 7.74
N SER A 156 1.99 17.66 7.24
CA SER A 156 1.84 18.88 8.05
C SER A 156 0.67 19.78 7.61
N THR A 157 -0.26 19.26 6.80
CA THR A 157 -1.35 20.08 6.23
C THR A 157 -2.53 20.26 7.16
N PHE A 158 -2.77 19.33 8.07
CA PHE A 158 -3.94 19.35 8.95
C PHE A 158 -3.91 20.52 9.96
N GLU A 159 -2.80 20.72 10.63
CA GLU A 159 -2.66 21.75 11.67
C GLU A 159 -2.86 23.19 11.14
N PRO A 160 -2.23 23.63 10.03
CA PRO A 160 -2.53 24.93 9.44
C PRO A 160 -3.99 25.09 9.02
N TRP A 161 -4.60 24.03 8.51
CA TRP A 161 -5.99 24.03 8.10
C TRP A 161 -6.97 24.19 9.27
N LEU A 162 -6.59 23.81 10.48
CA LEU A 162 -7.39 24.05 11.69
C LEU A 162 -7.76 25.54 11.87
N ASN A 163 -6.94 26.47 11.38
CA ASN A 163 -7.28 27.89 11.40
C ASN A 163 -8.55 28.20 10.56
N THR A 164 -8.78 27.43 9.50
CA THR A 164 -10.00 27.55 8.67
C THR A 164 -11.22 27.04 9.44
N LEU A 165 -11.07 26.05 10.29
CA LEU A 165 -12.13 25.56 11.18
C LEU A 165 -12.50 26.58 12.28
N ALA A 166 -11.57 27.44 12.68
CA ALA A 166 -11.79 28.52 13.67
C ALA A 166 -12.87 29.47 13.22
N SER A 167 -12.78 29.90 11.99
CA SER A 167 -13.75 30.84 11.42
C SER A 167 -15.19 30.31 11.48
N ASN A 168 -15.35 29.00 11.52
CA ASN A 168 -16.64 28.30 11.57
C ASN A 168 -17.11 27.96 13.00
N LYS A 169 -16.39 28.39 14.04
CA LYS A 169 -16.70 28.12 15.47
C LYS A 169 -16.92 26.62 15.79
N MET A 170 -16.24 25.73 15.06
CA MET A 170 -16.39 24.29 15.22
C MET A 170 -15.60 23.75 16.40
N LEU A 171 -14.53 24.43 16.80
CA LEU A 171 -13.56 23.99 17.81
C LEU A 171 -12.98 25.18 18.57
N ASP A 172 -12.61 24.95 19.83
CA ASP A 172 -11.55 25.74 20.48
C ASP A 172 -10.21 25.39 19.82
N ILE A 173 -9.85 26.18 18.83
CA ILE A 173 -8.71 25.92 17.97
C ILE A 173 -7.39 26.06 18.68
N VAL A 174 -7.25 27.01 19.58
CA VAL A 174 -6.00 27.19 20.34
C VAL A 174 -5.71 25.92 21.13
N HIS A 175 -6.73 25.37 21.76
CA HIS A 175 -6.60 24.11 22.50
C HIS A 175 -6.25 22.94 21.57
N TYR A 176 -7.01 22.77 20.46
CA TYR A 176 -6.79 21.65 19.55
C TYR A 176 -5.44 21.71 18.83
N LYS A 177 -4.99 22.90 18.45
CA LYS A 177 -3.65 23.10 17.89
C LYS A 177 -2.56 22.65 18.88
N THR A 178 -2.71 23.00 20.15
CA THR A 178 -1.81 22.55 21.22
C THR A 178 -1.78 21.02 21.34
N LEU A 179 -2.93 20.34 21.14
CA LEU A 179 -2.97 18.88 21.12
C LEU A 179 -2.21 18.31 19.91
N GLU A 180 -2.39 18.85 18.72
CA GLU A 180 -1.67 18.40 17.51
C GLU A 180 -0.15 18.62 17.62
N ASP A 181 0.30 19.72 18.25
CA ASP A 181 1.72 19.96 18.54
C ASP A 181 2.27 18.89 19.49
N ARG A 182 1.57 18.64 20.59
CA ARG A 182 1.92 17.57 21.56
C ARG A 182 1.92 16.20 20.92
N TYR A 183 0.92 15.91 20.07
CA TYR A 183 0.86 14.66 19.30
C TYR A 183 2.08 14.50 18.40
N GLY A 184 2.44 15.52 17.62
CA GLY A 184 3.59 15.46 16.72
C GLY A 184 4.91 15.24 17.46
N LEU A 185 5.09 15.84 18.65
CA LEU A 185 6.26 15.60 19.50
C LEU A 185 6.29 14.16 20.02
N LEU A 186 5.15 13.67 20.51
CA LEU A 186 5.04 12.32 21.06
C LEU A 186 5.17 11.25 19.96
N GLN A 187 4.59 11.46 18.77
CA GLN A 187 4.73 10.56 17.62
C GLN A 187 6.21 10.36 17.27
N ARG A 188 7.01 11.43 17.16
CA ARG A 188 8.45 11.32 16.91
C ARG A 188 9.16 10.55 18.02
N LYS A 189 8.79 10.80 19.28
CA LYS A 189 9.36 10.09 20.42
C LYS A 189 9.02 8.59 20.38
N LEU A 190 7.76 8.22 20.12
CA LEU A 190 7.30 6.83 20.05
C LEU A 190 7.93 6.02 18.90
N THR A 191 8.46 6.67 17.87
CA THR A 191 9.18 6.02 16.76
C THR A 191 10.69 5.94 16.96
N THR A 192 11.22 6.48 18.06
CA THR A 192 12.65 6.41 18.40
C THR A 192 13.01 4.99 18.86
N ARG A 193 14.19 4.48 18.44
CA ARG A 193 14.69 3.18 18.89
C ARG A 193 15.00 3.21 20.41
N ASN A 194 14.73 2.08 21.07
CA ASN A 194 15.05 1.87 22.51
C ASN A 194 14.35 2.85 23.46
N ILE A 195 13.15 3.29 23.12
CA ILE A 195 12.37 4.15 24.03
C ILE A 195 11.93 3.36 25.26
N VAL A 196 12.04 4.02 26.44
CA VAL A 196 11.59 3.44 27.71
C VAL A 196 10.11 3.70 27.91
N TYR A 197 9.31 2.64 28.15
CA TYR A 197 7.85 2.70 28.31
C TYR A 197 7.41 3.76 29.33
N ASP A 198 7.99 3.76 30.55
CA ASP A 198 7.62 4.69 31.61
C ASP A 198 7.83 6.16 31.24
N SER A 199 8.81 6.43 30.34
CA SER A 199 9.11 7.79 29.88
C SER A 199 8.04 8.39 28.96
N VAL A 200 7.13 7.58 28.44
CA VAL A 200 6.07 8.00 27.51
C VAL A 200 4.66 7.64 27.99
N TYR A 201 4.53 6.77 28.96
CA TYR A 201 3.23 6.24 29.42
C TYR A 201 2.28 7.36 29.85
N THR A 202 2.64 8.15 30.85
CA THR A 202 1.79 9.22 31.39
C THR A 202 1.42 10.25 30.33
N THR A 203 2.42 10.73 29.57
CA THR A 203 2.19 11.70 28.49
C THR A 203 1.24 11.17 27.42
N THR A 204 1.35 9.88 27.07
CA THR A 204 0.49 9.25 26.08
C THR A 204 -0.94 9.13 26.61
N GLN A 205 -1.11 8.66 27.85
CA GLN A 205 -2.43 8.52 28.47
C GLN A 205 -3.15 9.85 28.63
N ASP A 206 -2.43 10.90 29.05
CA ASP A 206 -3.02 12.24 29.18
C ASP A 206 -3.44 12.79 27.82
N LEU A 207 -2.62 12.62 26.78
CA LEU A 207 -2.99 13.07 25.45
C LEU A 207 -4.18 12.29 24.87
N VAL A 208 -4.30 10.99 25.14
CA VAL A 208 -5.49 10.19 24.78
C VAL A 208 -6.74 10.75 25.45
N LYS A 209 -6.70 11.05 26.76
CA LYS A 209 -7.83 11.65 27.49
C LYS A 209 -8.20 13.02 26.92
N ASP A 210 -7.22 13.85 26.62
CA ASP A 210 -7.46 15.18 26.05
C ASP A 210 -8.15 15.09 24.67
N TYR A 211 -7.74 14.17 23.80
CA TYR A 211 -8.43 13.93 22.53
C TYR A 211 -9.85 13.39 22.71
N GLN A 212 -10.06 12.46 23.65
CA GLN A 212 -11.39 11.95 23.97
C GLN A 212 -12.30 13.07 24.49
N HIS A 213 -11.80 13.94 25.33
CA HIS A 213 -12.53 15.11 25.84
C HIS A 213 -12.92 16.07 24.70
N VAL A 214 -11.98 16.39 23.79
CA VAL A 214 -12.31 17.22 22.60
C VAL A 214 -13.37 16.57 21.73
N TYR A 215 -13.29 15.25 21.50
CA TYR A 215 -14.30 14.50 20.76
C TYR A 215 -15.70 14.65 21.41
N GLU A 216 -15.80 14.45 22.72
CA GLU A 216 -17.06 14.57 23.47
C GLU A 216 -17.64 15.98 23.40
N LEU A 217 -16.80 17.01 23.56
CA LEU A 217 -17.22 18.41 23.45
C LEU A 217 -17.75 18.73 22.05
N MET A 218 -17.08 18.26 21.00
CA MET A 218 -17.53 18.44 19.61
C MET A 218 -18.88 17.80 19.36
N VAL A 219 -19.04 16.53 19.74
CA VAL A 219 -20.31 15.80 19.58
C VAL A 219 -21.43 16.48 20.36
N LYS A 220 -21.16 16.92 21.60
CA LYS A 220 -22.14 17.61 22.45
C LYS A 220 -22.55 18.98 21.89
N SER A 221 -21.61 19.73 21.31
CA SER A 221 -21.88 21.06 20.77
C SER A 221 -22.64 21.04 19.44
N ARG A 222 -22.56 19.94 18.68
CA ARG A 222 -23.18 19.78 17.36
C ARG A 222 -23.77 18.39 17.14
N PRO A 223 -24.75 17.96 17.95
CA PRO A 223 -25.26 16.58 17.94
C PRO A 223 -25.92 16.17 16.63
N VAL A 224 -26.33 17.13 15.78
CA VAL A 224 -26.99 16.90 14.50
C VAL A 224 -26.11 17.29 13.29
N ASP A 225 -24.86 17.73 13.49
CA ASP A 225 -23.97 18.11 12.40
C ASP A 225 -23.39 16.86 11.74
N THR A 226 -23.86 16.56 10.53
CA THR A 226 -23.38 15.45 9.70
C THR A 226 -22.59 15.94 8.49
N SER A 227 -22.13 17.20 8.49
CA SER A 227 -21.32 17.73 7.40
C SER A 227 -20.06 16.87 7.20
N LYS A 228 -19.67 16.67 5.94
CA LYS A 228 -18.46 15.90 5.57
C LYS A 228 -17.25 16.37 6.37
N MET A 229 -17.06 17.67 6.50
CA MET A 229 -15.95 18.26 7.23
C MET A 229 -15.97 17.87 8.73
N PHE A 230 -17.11 18.00 9.39
CA PHE A 230 -17.24 17.72 10.83
C PHE A 230 -16.95 16.24 11.14
N VAL A 231 -17.57 15.33 10.41
CA VAL A 231 -17.39 13.88 10.65
C VAL A 231 -15.97 13.41 10.33
N LEU A 232 -15.29 14.03 9.36
CA LEU A 232 -13.88 13.71 9.03
C LEU A 232 -12.91 14.23 10.12
N VAL A 233 -13.18 15.40 10.72
CA VAL A 233 -12.40 15.86 11.89
C VAL A 233 -12.59 14.92 13.07
N LEU A 234 -13.83 14.52 13.38
CA LEU A 234 -14.08 13.52 14.44
C LEU A 234 -13.33 12.21 14.16
N ARG A 235 -13.34 11.72 12.93
CA ARG A 235 -12.59 10.51 12.55
C ARG A 235 -11.07 10.69 12.71
N THR A 236 -10.55 11.88 12.42
CA THR A 236 -9.14 12.21 12.65
C THR A 236 -8.78 12.12 14.13
N ILE A 237 -9.61 12.66 15.01
CA ILE A 237 -9.42 12.55 16.47
C ILE A 237 -9.40 11.08 16.92
N VAL A 238 -10.33 10.27 16.45
CA VAL A 238 -10.36 8.82 16.72
C VAL A 238 -9.06 8.15 16.27
N ASN A 239 -8.55 8.49 15.09
CA ASN A 239 -7.30 7.93 14.59
C ASN A 239 -6.07 8.35 15.42
N ARG A 240 -6.03 9.59 15.97
CA ARG A 240 -4.98 10.00 16.90
C ARG A 240 -4.97 9.13 18.15
N VAL A 241 -6.15 8.85 18.71
CA VAL A 241 -6.29 7.96 19.88
C VAL A 241 -5.84 6.54 19.56
N ILE A 242 -6.30 5.96 18.45
CA ILE A 242 -5.92 4.59 18.03
C ILE A 242 -4.40 4.49 17.86
N TYR A 243 -3.78 5.45 17.15
CA TYR A 243 -2.33 5.49 16.95
C TYR A 243 -1.57 5.49 18.28
N LEU A 244 -1.94 6.39 19.19
CA LEU A 244 -1.28 6.51 20.48
C LEU A 244 -1.38 5.23 21.30
N GLN A 245 -2.54 4.56 21.28
CA GLN A 245 -2.77 3.33 22.03
C GLN A 245 -1.94 2.15 21.51
N TYR A 246 -1.98 1.88 20.20
CA TYR A 246 -1.20 0.74 19.68
C TYR A 246 0.32 1.00 19.71
N MET A 247 0.75 2.27 19.54
CA MET A 247 2.18 2.59 19.67
C MET A 247 2.68 2.48 21.11
N LEU A 248 1.86 2.87 22.09
CA LEU A 248 2.19 2.68 23.49
C LEU A 248 2.30 1.18 23.83
N GLN A 249 1.39 0.36 23.30
CA GLN A 249 1.43 -1.10 23.48
C GLN A 249 2.70 -1.68 22.84
N PHE A 250 3.04 -1.23 21.62
CA PHE A 250 4.28 -1.63 20.95
C PHE A 250 5.53 -1.28 21.76
N VAL A 251 5.59 -0.07 22.32
CA VAL A 251 6.73 0.34 23.18
C VAL A 251 6.84 -0.56 24.41
N LYS A 252 5.72 -1.05 24.94
CA LYS A 252 5.69 -1.96 26.09
C LYS A 252 6.20 -3.36 25.76
N ASP A 253 5.74 -3.93 24.64
CA ASP A 253 5.89 -5.37 24.36
C ASP A 253 7.02 -5.63 23.34
N GLY A 254 7.39 -4.64 22.52
CA GLY A 254 8.34 -4.79 21.42
C GLY A 254 7.83 -5.66 20.27
N ASP A 255 6.53 -5.99 20.25
CA ASP A 255 5.92 -6.89 19.26
C ASP A 255 5.56 -6.15 17.97
N TRP A 256 6.38 -6.31 16.95
CA TRP A 256 6.21 -5.73 15.64
C TRP A 256 4.98 -6.29 14.89
N HIS A 257 4.67 -7.57 15.05
CA HIS A 257 3.52 -8.20 14.39
C HIS A 257 2.21 -7.60 14.90
N SER A 258 2.03 -7.51 16.21
CA SER A 258 0.86 -6.86 16.81
C SER A 258 0.75 -5.39 16.43
N ARG A 259 1.86 -4.66 16.34
CA ARG A 259 1.87 -3.26 15.90
C ARG A 259 1.36 -3.12 14.45
N TRP A 260 1.86 -3.93 13.53
CA TRP A 260 1.44 -3.88 12.12
C TRP A 260 0.00 -4.34 11.95
N ALA A 261 -0.41 -5.42 12.62
CA ALA A 261 -1.80 -5.88 12.60
C ALA A 261 -2.77 -4.82 13.11
N ALA A 262 -2.43 -4.11 14.18
CA ALA A 262 -3.26 -3.02 14.70
C ALA A 262 -3.37 -1.84 13.72
N ARG A 263 -2.29 -1.47 13.03
CA ARG A 263 -2.30 -0.43 11.99
C ARG A 263 -3.15 -0.86 10.80
N ASP A 264 -2.94 -2.06 10.29
CA ASP A 264 -3.67 -2.59 9.14
C ASP A 264 -5.17 -2.75 9.41
N LEU A 265 -5.55 -3.21 10.61
CA LEU A 265 -6.95 -3.23 11.06
C LEU A 265 -7.54 -1.81 11.05
N ALA A 266 -6.84 -0.84 11.61
CA ALA A 266 -7.33 0.53 11.67
C ALA A 266 -7.44 1.17 10.26
N MET A 267 -6.50 0.88 9.35
CA MET A 267 -6.57 1.30 7.94
C MET A 267 -7.78 0.67 7.23
N ALA A 268 -8.01 -0.63 7.41
CA ALA A 268 -9.18 -1.31 6.83
C ALA A 268 -10.50 -0.71 7.36
N GLU A 269 -10.61 -0.48 8.66
CA GLU A 269 -11.79 0.16 9.27
C GLU A 269 -11.98 1.61 8.79
N ASN A 270 -10.91 2.35 8.51
CA ASN A 270 -10.99 3.67 7.89
C ASN A 270 -11.54 3.60 6.45
N ILE A 271 -11.06 2.66 5.64
CA ILE A 271 -11.55 2.48 4.26
C ILE A 271 -13.02 2.07 4.27
N LYS A 272 -13.44 1.13 5.13
CA LYS A 272 -14.84 0.73 5.30
C LYS A 272 -15.69 1.93 5.69
N TRP A 273 -15.26 2.69 6.68
CA TRP A 273 -15.97 3.87 7.14
C TRP A 273 -16.08 4.94 6.03
N LEU A 274 -14.99 5.24 5.31
CA LEU A 274 -15.00 6.17 4.18
C LEU A 274 -15.97 5.71 3.09
N LYS A 275 -15.97 4.40 2.75
CA LYS A 275 -16.87 3.83 1.76
C LYS A 275 -18.33 3.91 2.18
N GLU A 276 -18.64 3.67 3.45
CA GLU A 276 -20.01 3.59 3.94
C GLU A 276 -20.62 4.97 4.25
N TYR A 277 -19.82 5.92 4.72
CA TYR A 277 -20.34 7.20 5.22
C TYR A 277 -20.01 8.39 4.32
N ILE A 278 -18.86 8.40 3.65
CA ILE A 278 -18.40 9.56 2.87
C ILE A 278 -18.59 9.34 1.36
N PHE A 279 -18.21 8.15 0.86
CA PHE A 279 -18.15 7.83 -0.57
C PHE A 279 -19.08 6.67 -0.95
N LYS A 280 -20.31 6.63 -0.41
CA LYS A 280 -21.27 5.52 -0.54
C LYS A 280 -21.46 5.00 -1.96
N ASN A 281 -21.61 5.89 -2.91
CA ASN A 281 -21.91 5.56 -4.30
C ASN A 281 -20.68 5.61 -5.22
N GLU A 282 -19.52 5.96 -4.68
CA GLU A 282 -18.30 6.12 -5.45
C GLU A 282 -17.64 4.76 -5.76
N LYS A 283 -16.96 4.70 -6.90
CA LYS A 283 -15.92 3.70 -7.14
C LYS A 283 -14.61 4.21 -6.56
N LEU A 284 -13.90 3.38 -5.80
CA LEU A 284 -12.71 3.77 -5.05
C LEU A 284 -11.45 3.13 -5.63
N ILE A 285 -10.42 3.95 -5.82
CA ILE A 285 -9.04 3.49 -6.00
C ILE A 285 -8.36 3.61 -4.63
N VAL A 286 -7.76 2.54 -4.14
CA VAL A 286 -7.01 2.50 -2.87
C VAL A 286 -5.55 2.25 -3.20
N VAL A 287 -4.67 3.16 -2.82
CA VAL A 287 -3.23 3.10 -3.12
C VAL A 287 -2.45 2.86 -1.83
N ALA A 288 -1.73 1.75 -1.76
CA ALA A 288 -0.84 1.42 -0.65
C ALA A 288 0.29 0.48 -1.08
N HIS A 289 1.22 0.20 -0.18
CA HIS A 289 2.25 -0.80 -0.41
C HIS A 289 1.64 -2.20 -0.68
N ASN A 290 2.31 -3.02 -1.52
CA ASN A 290 1.88 -4.40 -1.82
C ASN A 290 1.56 -5.20 -0.56
N PHE A 291 2.33 -5.04 0.51
CA PHE A 291 2.10 -5.68 1.81
C PHE A 291 0.68 -5.41 2.34
N HIS A 292 0.25 -4.15 2.34
CA HIS A 292 -1.04 -3.75 2.89
C HIS A 292 -2.23 -4.14 2.01
N VAL A 293 -2.05 -4.16 0.68
CA VAL A 293 -3.15 -4.50 -0.24
C VAL A 293 -3.31 -6.00 -0.48
N ALA A 294 -2.35 -6.84 -0.10
CA ALA A 294 -2.40 -8.28 -0.26
C ALA A 294 -3.67 -8.89 0.35
N ARG A 295 -4.31 -9.83 -0.36
CA ARG A 295 -5.58 -10.47 0.04
C ARG A 295 -5.42 -11.59 1.06
N ASP A 296 -4.22 -12.14 1.15
CA ASP A 296 -3.85 -13.19 2.08
C ASP A 296 -2.39 -12.98 2.47
N ASN A 297 -2.10 -12.96 3.75
CA ASN A 297 -0.74 -12.97 4.25
C ASN A 297 -0.68 -14.00 5.38
N PRO A 298 0.10 -15.09 5.21
CA PRO A 298 0.12 -16.18 6.18
C PRO A 298 0.74 -15.77 7.53
N ASN A 299 1.49 -14.69 7.57
CA ASN A 299 2.26 -14.26 8.74
C ASN A 299 1.60 -13.10 9.48
N GLU A 300 0.88 -12.21 8.77
CA GLU A 300 0.26 -11.03 9.36
C GLU A 300 -1.18 -10.82 8.85
N GLN A 301 -2.03 -10.27 9.72
CA GLN A 301 -3.34 -9.82 9.31
C GLN A 301 -3.23 -8.44 8.66
N VAL A 302 -3.20 -8.41 7.32
CA VAL A 302 -3.04 -7.18 6.53
C VAL A 302 -4.38 -6.57 6.13
N MET A 303 -4.35 -5.28 5.80
CA MET A 303 -5.53 -4.49 5.41
C MET A 303 -6.32 -5.12 4.26
N GLY A 304 -5.64 -5.54 3.20
CA GLY A 304 -6.28 -6.16 2.03
C GLY A 304 -7.01 -7.45 2.36
N ALA A 305 -6.47 -8.29 3.27
CA ALA A 305 -7.13 -9.50 3.75
C ALA A 305 -8.44 -9.18 4.51
N ILE A 306 -8.43 -8.15 5.36
CA ILE A 306 -9.62 -7.71 6.10
C ILE A 306 -10.68 -7.15 5.12
N LEU A 307 -10.27 -6.35 4.14
CA LEU A 307 -11.18 -5.81 3.12
C LEU A 307 -11.73 -6.90 2.20
N ALA A 308 -10.94 -7.94 1.87
CA ALA A 308 -11.39 -9.06 1.05
C ALA A 308 -12.52 -9.85 1.71
N GLN A 309 -12.54 -9.95 3.03
CA GLN A 309 -13.65 -10.57 3.78
C GLN A 309 -14.93 -9.73 3.70
N ALA A 310 -14.81 -8.39 3.70
CA ALA A 310 -15.96 -7.49 3.66
C ALA A 310 -16.48 -7.23 2.23
N TYR A 311 -15.59 -7.20 1.24
CA TYR A 311 -15.86 -6.74 -0.14
C TYR A 311 -15.36 -7.72 -1.22
N SER A 312 -15.42 -9.03 -0.99
CA SER A 312 -14.83 -10.05 -1.88
C SER A 312 -15.26 -9.92 -3.35
N THR A 313 -16.53 -9.65 -3.63
CA THR A 313 -17.06 -9.56 -5.02
C THR A 313 -16.77 -8.20 -5.67
N PRO A 314 -17.03 -7.05 -5.03
CA PRO A 314 -16.80 -5.74 -5.65
C PRO A 314 -15.36 -5.25 -5.61
N MET A 315 -14.41 -6.04 -5.09
CA MET A 315 -13.00 -5.66 -4.95
C MET A 315 -12.11 -6.38 -5.96
N TYR A 316 -11.06 -5.69 -6.41
CA TYR A 316 -9.99 -6.24 -7.25
C TYR A 316 -8.65 -5.72 -6.76
N THR A 317 -7.70 -6.60 -6.52
CA THR A 317 -6.39 -6.25 -5.96
C THR A 317 -5.29 -6.46 -6.99
N VAL A 318 -4.49 -5.43 -7.23
CA VAL A 318 -3.37 -5.42 -8.17
C VAL A 318 -2.06 -5.32 -7.41
N GLY A 319 -1.21 -6.34 -7.55
CA GLY A 319 0.18 -6.29 -7.09
C GLY A 319 1.09 -5.71 -8.17
N VAL A 320 2.07 -4.89 -7.78
CA VAL A 320 3.04 -4.29 -8.71
C VAL A 320 4.44 -4.80 -8.38
N PHE A 321 5.17 -5.25 -9.40
CA PHE A 321 6.49 -5.85 -9.26
C PHE A 321 7.49 -5.28 -10.27
N ALA A 322 8.72 -5.05 -9.83
CA ALA A 322 9.81 -4.54 -10.66
C ALA A 322 10.88 -5.61 -10.91
N GLY A 323 11.46 -5.63 -12.10
CA GLY A 323 12.49 -6.59 -12.52
C GLY A 323 13.89 -6.18 -12.10
N THR A 324 14.26 -4.93 -12.34
CA THR A 324 15.62 -4.41 -12.08
C THR A 324 15.60 -2.91 -11.86
N GLY A 325 16.73 -2.35 -11.45
CA GLY A 325 16.92 -0.91 -11.35
C GLY A 325 17.30 -0.41 -9.97
N GLU A 326 16.86 0.80 -9.65
CA GLU A 326 17.17 1.50 -8.42
C GLU A 326 15.94 2.27 -7.93
N TYR A 327 15.80 2.40 -6.62
CA TYR A 327 14.72 3.17 -6.00
C TYR A 327 15.23 3.97 -4.79
N ALA A 328 14.44 4.91 -4.31
CA ALA A 328 14.68 5.59 -3.05
C ALA A 328 14.01 4.82 -1.89
N ASP A 329 14.74 4.64 -0.79
CA ASP A 329 14.11 4.21 0.45
C ASP A 329 13.27 5.34 1.09
N ASN A 330 12.61 5.07 2.21
CA ASN A 330 11.78 6.05 2.92
C ASN A 330 12.55 7.27 3.45
N THR A 331 13.87 7.23 3.43
CA THR A 331 14.77 8.34 3.84
C THR A 331 15.40 9.05 2.65
N GLY A 332 15.10 8.61 1.43
CA GLY A 332 15.62 9.17 0.18
C GLY A 332 16.96 8.60 -0.27
N ASN A 333 17.49 7.57 0.41
CA ASN A 333 18.73 6.93 -0.01
C ASN A 333 18.49 6.05 -1.24
N ARG A 334 19.47 6.04 -2.15
CA ARG A 334 19.47 5.17 -3.32
C ARG A 334 19.71 3.72 -2.92
N ILE A 335 18.79 2.86 -3.29
CA ILE A 335 18.87 1.41 -3.14
C ILE A 335 18.91 0.78 -4.51
N LYS A 336 19.96 0.01 -4.79
CA LYS A 336 20.06 -0.81 -6.00
C LYS A 336 19.35 -2.14 -5.76
N MET A 337 18.46 -2.53 -6.67
CA MET A 337 17.80 -3.83 -6.60
C MET A 337 18.84 -4.98 -6.69
N ALA A 338 18.65 -5.98 -5.85
CA ALA A 338 19.46 -7.20 -5.92
C ALA A 338 19.21 -7.94 -7.25
N PRO A 339 20.20 -8.66 -7.81
CA PRO A 339 19.98 -9.52 -8.96
C PRO A 339 18.96 -10.60 -8.62
N PRO A 340 18.31 -11.22 -9.64
CA PRO A 340 17.43 -12.36 -9.40
C PRO A 340 18.16 -13.49 -8.68
N ASP A 341 17.45 -14.19 -7.79
CA ASP A 341 17.96 -15.38 -7.13
C ASP A 341 18.04 -16.53 -8.16
N SER A 342 19.25 -17.06 -8.37
CA SER A 342 19.47 -18.18 -9.30
C SER A 342 19.10 -19.55 -8.72
N THR A 343 18.78 -19.63 -7.43
CA THR A 343 18.48 -20.90 -6.72
C THR A 343 16.99 -21.19 -6.61
N THR A 344 16.14 -20.20 -6.85
CA THR A 344 14.69 -20.27 -6.74
C THR A 344 14.00 -19.70 -7.97
N LEU A 345 12.69 -19.94 -8.11
CA LEU A 345 11.88 -19.18 -9.07
C LEU A 345 11.70 -17.76 -8.54
N ASP A 346 12.40 -16.81 -9.14
CA ASP A 346 12.35 -15.38 -8.76
C ASP A 346 11.45 -14.61 -9.74
N ILE A 347 10.60 -13.73 -9.23
CA ILE A 347 9.71 -12.88 -10.02
C ILE A 347 10.46 -12.03 -11.04
N LYS A 348 11.71 -11.67 -10.78
CA LYS A 348 12.56 -10.88 -11.68
C LYS A 348 12.93 -11.65 -12.95
N HIS A 349 13.09 -12.98 -12.87
CA HIS A 349 13.27 -13.83 -14.06
C HIS A 349 12.01 -13.81 -14.93
N VAL A 350 10.83 -13.91 -14.27
CA VAL A 350 9.54 -13.84 -14.97
C VAL A 350 9.42 -12.50 -15.69
N ILE A 351 9.66 -11.39 -14.98
CA ILE A 351 9.59 -10.03 -15.56
C ILE A 351 10.59 -9.84 -16.70
N GLY A 352 11.81 -10.37 -16.55
CA GLY A 352 12.85 -10.30 -17.59
C GLY A 352 12.43 -10.98 -18.90
N SER A 353 11.59 -12.02 -18.86
CA SER A 353 11.12 -12.78 -20.03
C SER A 353 9.94 -12.12 -20.77
N LEU A 354 9.31 -11.08 -20.22
CA LEU A 354 8.16 -10.42 -20.84
C LEU A 354 8.53 -9.66 -22.11
N PRO A 355 7.64 -9.59 -23.13
CA PRO A 355 7.95 -8.88 -24.37
C PRO A 355 7.98 -7.36 -24.22
N GLY A 356 7.08 -6.78 -23.41
CA GLY A 356 6.93 -5.34 -23.21
C GLY A 356 7.70 -4.80 -22.00
N PHE A 357 7.76 -3.47 -21.87
CA PHE A 357 8.34 -2.80 -20.71
C PHE A 357 7.42 -2.89 -19.47
N VAL A 358 6.12 -2.73 -19.69
CA VAL A 358 5.08 -2.94 -18.67
C VAL A 358 4.09 -3.98 -19.17
N GLY A 359 3.77 -4.96 -18.32
CA GLY A 359 2.80 -6.01 -18.59
C GLY A 359 1.75 -6.15 -17.51
N PHE A 360 0.53 -6.50 -17.89
CA PHE A 360 -0.56 -6.84 -16.97
C PHE A 360 -0.99 -8.28 -17.17
N LEU A 361 -1.13 -9.01 -16.07
CA LEU A 361 -1.69 -10.36 -16.02
C LEU A 361 -2.92 -10.37 -15.11
N ASP A 362 -4.09 -10.69 -15.64
CA ASP A 362 -5.25 -11.09 -14.83
C ASP A 362 -5.00 -12.50 -14.32
N VAL A 363 -4.93 -12.67 -13.00
CA VAL A 363 -4.56 -13.96 -12.39
C VAL A 363 -5.66 -14.98 -12.63
N PRO A 364 -5.37 -16.09 -13.33
CA PRO A 364 -6.37 -17.10 -13.64
C PRO A 364 -6.97 -17.69 -12.35
N LYS A 365 -8.28 -17.97 -12.35
CA LYS A 365 -8.95 -18.61 -11.22
C LYS A 365 -8.80 -20.12 -11.20
N ILE A 366 -8.43 -20.70 -12.34
CA ILE A 366 -8.25 -22.15 -12.52
C ILE A 366 -6.75 -22.43 -12.70
N LYS A 367 -6.22 -23.25 -11.82
CA LYS A 367 -4.85 -23.72 -11.89
C LYS A 367 -4.72 -24.85 -12.90
N ASP A 368 -3.69 -24.79 -13.76
CA ASP A 368 -3.24 -25.85 -14.65
C ASP A 368 -1.69 -25.90 -14.70
N GLU A 369 -1.12 -26.77 -15.53
CA GLU A 369 0.32 -26.98 -15.63
C GLU A 369 1.06 -25.76 -16.20
N THR A 370 0.38 -24.90 -16.97
CA THR A 370 0.98 -23.73 -17.64
C THR A 370 1.04 -22.50 -16.73
N ASN A 371 0.17 -22.45 -15.72
CA ASN A 371 0.06 -21.31 -14.79
C ASN A 371 0.34 -21.69 -13.33
N ASP A 372 0.73 -22.93 -13.03
CA ASP A 372 0.90 -23.44 -11.67
C ASP A 372 1.97 -22.67 -10.86
N TRP A 373 2.89 -22.00 -11.54
CA TRP A 373 3.91 -21.13 -10.92
C TRP A 373 3.29 -19.98 -10.13
N LEU A 374 2.11 -19.48 -10.50
CA LEU A 374 1.37 -18.47 -9.75
C LEU A 374 0.81 -19.00 -8.40
N TYR A 375 0.67 -20.31 -8.28
CA TYR A 375 0.06 -21.00 -7.14
C TYR A 375 1.07 -21.68 -6.21
N ARG A 376 2.35 -21.46 -6.41
CA ARG A 376 3.44 -21.90 -5.52
C ARG A 376 4.26 -20.72 -5.05
N ASN A 377 5.14 -20.93 -4.07
CA ASN A 377 6.02 -19.87 -3.60
C ASN A 377 6.97 -19.42 -4.71
N ILE A 378 7.00 -18.12 -4.94
CA ILE A 378 7.91 -17.43 -5.85
C ILE A 378 8.70 -16.40 -5.05
N THR A 379 10.01 -16.30 -5.31
CA THR A 379 10.87 -15.30 -4.67
C THR A 379 10.57 -13.91 -5.21
N ILE A 380 10.51 -12.92 -4.31
CA ILE A 380 10.06 -11.55 -4.60
C ILE A 380 10.96 -10.48 -3.98
N ASN A 381 12.25 -10.76 -3.80
CA ASN A 381 13.22 -9.83 -3.24
C ASN A 381 13.10 -8.42 -3.85
N ASP A 382 13.18 -7.37 -3.01
CA ASP A 382 13.04 -5.94 -3.35
C ASP A 382 11.66 -5.52 -3.91
N SER A 383 10.68 -6.42 -3.95
CA SER A 383 9.36 -6.12 -4.52
C SER A 383 8.24 -6.20 -3.51
N PHE A 384 8.50 -6.76 -2.34
CA PHE A 384 7.57 -6.91 -1.24
C PHE A 384 8.35 -7.11 0.05
N ILE A 385 7.83 -6.58 1.15
CA ILE A 385 8.42 -6.79 2.48
C ILE A 385 7.42 -7.53 3.35
N ASP A 386 7.80 -8.69 3.82
CA ASP A 386 7.10 -9.49 4.80
C ASP A 386 7.81 -9.35 6.16
N LEU A 387 7.07 -9.05 7.23
CA LEU A 387 7.62 -8.89 8.57
C LEU A 387 8.25 -10.18 9.12
N ALA A 388 7.82 -11.34 8.66
CA ALA A 388 8.42 -12.61 9.01
C ALA A 388 9.79 -12.83 8.35
N GLY A 389 10.26 -11.92 7.50
CA GLY A 389 11.50 -12.04 6.75
C GLY A 389 11.42 -13.01 5.57
N SER A 390 10.21 -13.43 5.19
CA SER A 390 9.98 -14.22 3.99
C SER A 390 10.10 -13.34 2.75
N ASN A 391 10.95 -13.74 1.84
CA ASN A 391 11.13 -13.09 0.54
C ASN A 391 10.40 -13.88 -0.56
N SER A 392 9.34 -14.59 -0.21
CA SER A 392 8.54 -15.38 -1.15
C SER A 392 7.05 -15.34 -0.81
N MET A 393 6.21 -15.48 -1.85
CA MET A 393 4.75 -15.53 -1.70
C MET A 393 4.11 -16.42 -2.78
N VAL A 394 2.83 -16.75 -2.58
CA VAL A 394 1.96 -17.36 -3.59
C VAL A 394 1.14 -16.25 -4.24
N LEU A 395 1.53 -15.82 -5.44
CA LEU A 395 0.93 -14.64 -6.10
C LEU A 395 -0.58 -14.73 -6.27
N ALA A 396 -1.10 -15.89 -6.67
CA ALA A 396 -2.53 -16.11 -6.90
C ALA A 396 -3.39 -16.04 -5.61
N LYS A 397 -2.80 -16.18 -4.44
CA LYS A 397 -3.48 -15.96 -3.16
C LYS A 397 -3.53 -14.48 -2.78
N GLN A 398 -2.52 -13.73 -3.19
CA GLN A 398 -2.30 -12.35 -2.76
C GLN A 398 -3.04 -11.34 -3.62
N PHE A 399 -3.12 -11.58 -4.93
CA PHE A 399 -3.60 -10.59 -5.90
C PHE A 399 -4.56 -11.19 -6.92
N ASP A 400 -5.48 -10.36 -7.43
CA ASP A 400 -6.35 -10.70 -8.55
C ASP A 400 -5.66 -10.38 -9.90
N GLY A 401 -4.79 -9.39 -9.92
CA GLY A 401 -4.00 -9.00 -11.08
C GLY A 401 -2.58 -8.62 -10.70
N LEU A 402 -1.67 -8.75 -11.66
CA LEU A 402 -0.25 -8.45 -11.49
C LEU A 402 0.18 -7.45 -12.56
N LEU A 403 0.86 -6.39 -12.12
CA LEU A 403 1.55 -5.44 -12.98
C LEU A 403 3.06 -5.64 -12.85
N PHE A 404 3.72 -5.80 -13.97
CA PHE A 404 5.14 -6.03 -14.08
C PHE A 404 5.82 -4.86 -14.76
N ILE A 405 6.91 -4.36 -14.21
CA ILE A 405 7.75 -3.30 -14.77
C ILE A 405 9.16 -3.83 -14.92
N LYS A 406 9.73 -3.78 -16.13
CA LYS A 406 11.08 -4.32 -16.38
C LYS A 406 12.16 -3.61 -15.59
N MET A 407 12.11 -2.29 -15.56
CA MET A 407 13.17 -1.48 -14.94
C MET A 407 12.58 -0.25 -14.25
N ILE A 408 13.12 0.06 -13.08
CA ILE A 408 12.78 1.24 -12.28
C ILE A 408 14.01 2.10 -12.03
N SER A 409 13.77 3.39 -11.81
CA SER A 409 14.79 4.38 -11.47
C SER A 409 14.33 5.27 -10.30
N MET A 410 15.28 6.03 -9.76
CA MET A 410 15.00 7.03 -8.72
C MET A 410 13.97 8.06 -9.21
N PRO A 411 13.02 8.49 -8.37
CA PRO A 411 12.10 9.57 -8.72
C PRO A 411 12.83 10.91 -8.79
N GLU A 412 12.23 11.87 -9.48
CA GLU A 412 12.75 13.24 -9.53
C GLU A 412 12.21 14.06 -8.33
N PRO A 413 13.08 14.84 -7.66
CA PRO A 413 12.69 15.65 -6.50
C PRO A 413 11.68 16.77 -6.81
#